data_b7930b7e184ed8d0ae749fe888902ef5
#
_entry.id   b7930b7e184ed8d0ae749fe888902ef5
#
_cell.length_a   1.000
_cell.length_b   1.000
_cell.length_c   1.000
_cell.angle_alpha   90.00
_cell.angle_beta   90.00
_cell.angle_gamma   90.00
#
_symmetry.space_group_name_H-M   'P 1'
#
loop_
_entity.id
_entity.type
_entity.pdbx_description
1 polymer ?
#
loop_
_entity_poly.entity_id
_entity_poly.type
_entity_poly.pdbx_seq_one_letter_code
_entity_poly.pdbx_strand_id
1 'polypeptide(L)'
;RKRKIYVGQKDFSDLAPIFKKYKDEKFLLPAPDNLNDDVPQFLDGLKLNWTLGVFYKTVMSDLSDLKDVYYDILAFFSPIGIQSLFKNFPDFKQNDTRIAVFGATTKKEAIDRGLRVDIFAPAPAIAA
;
A
#
# COMPACT_ATOMS: atom_id res chain seq x y z
N ARG A 1 24.80 -14.19 -21.31
CA ARG A 1 23.34 -14.30 -21.55
C ARG A 1 22.68 -12.98 -21.23
N LYS A 2 22.04 -12.33 -22.20
CA LYS A 2 21.20 -11.16 -21.93
C LYS A 2 20.02 -11.62 -21.06
N ARG A 3 19.90 -11.09 -19.84
CA ARG A 3 18.75 -11.35 -18.98
C ARG A 3 17.52 -10.71 -19.63
N LYS A 4 16.44 -11.47 -19.78
CA LYS A 4 15.18 -10.94 -20.26
C LYS A 4 14.45 -10.31 -19.07
N ILE A 5 14.11 -9.03 -19.21
CA ILE A 5 13.29 -8.29 -18.25
C ILE A 5 11.95 -8.04 -18.94
N TYR A 6 10.87 -8.36 -18.23
CA TYR A 6 9.51 -8.09 -18.66
C TYR A 6 8.90 -7.08 -17.68
N VAL A 7 8.25 -6.07 -18.21
CA VAL A 7 7.68 -4.97 -17.42
C VAL A 7 6.19 -4.84 -17.71
N GLY A 8 5.36 -4.83 -16.68
CA GLY A 8 3.95 -4.44 -16.78
C GLY A 8 3.84 -2.92 -16.97
N GLN A 9 2.75 -2.44 -17.56
CA GLN A 9 2.53 -1.02 -17.81
C GLN A 9 1.77 -0.33 -16.66
N LYS A 10 0.77 -1.00 -16.07
CA LYS A 10 -0.07 -0.46 -15.02
C LYS A 10 0.01 -1.28 -13.74
N ASP A 11 -0.23 -2.56 -13.85
CA ASP A 11 -0.31 -3.44 -12.69
C ASP A 11 0.26 -4.84 -12.96
N PHE A 12 0.18 -5.69 -11.95
CA PHE A 12 0.74 -7.03 -11.99
C PHE A 12 0.05 -7.94 -13.01
N SER A 13 -1.21 -7.69 -13.34
CA SER A 13 -1.98 -8.50 -14.29
C SER A 13 -1.49 -8.37 -15.74
N ASP A 14 -0.81 -7.28 -16.08
CA ASP A 14 -0.19 -7.08 -17.39
C ASP A 14 0.86 -8.15 -17.71
N LEU A 15 1.40 -8.81 -16.69
CA LEU A 15 2.38 -9.88 -16.83
C LEU A 15 1.75 -11.24 -17.12
N ALA A 16 0.41 -11.36 -17.12
CA ALA A 16 -0.29 -12.63 -17.39
C ALA A 16 0.18 -13.37 -18.65
N PRO A 17 0.41 -12.72 -19.81
CA PRO A 17 0.91 -13.40 -21.00
C PRO A 17 2.29 -14.02 -20.79
N ILE A 18 3.14 -13.36 -19.99
CA ILE A 18 4.49 -13.83 -19.67
C ILE A 18 4.41 -15.04 -18.73
N PHE A 19 3.58 -14.95 -17.69
CA PHE A 19 3.35 -16.07 -16.78
C PHE A 19 2.81 -17.31 -17.51
N LYS A 20 1.85 -17.15 -18.41
CA LYS A 20 1.32 -18.24 -19.24
C LYS A 20 2.38 -18.86 -20.14
N LYS A 21 3.27 -18.05 -20.69
CA LYS A 21 4.38 -18.52 -21.55
C LYS A 21 5.39 -19.38 -20.81
N TYR A 22 5.64 -19.08 -19.54
CA TYR A 22 6.64 -19.76 -18.69
C TYR A 22 6.00 -20.53 -17.54
N LYS A 23 4.75 -20.99 -17.71
CA LYS A 23 3.96 -21.54 -16.62
C LYS A 23 4.57 -22.77 -15.93
N ASP A 24 5.45 -23.51 -16.63
CA ASP A 24 6.10 -24.71 -16.10
C ASP A 24 7.38 -24.38 -15.31
N GLU A 25 7.75 -23.09 -15.21
CA GLU A 25 8.89 -22.65 -14.43
C GLU A 25 8.50 -22.35 -12.97
N LYS A 26 9.51 -22.30 -12.10
CA LYS A 26 9.34 -21.90 -10.70
C LYS A 26 9.49 -20.38 -10.59
N PHE A 27 8.51 -19.75 -9.93
CA PHE A 27 8.51 -18.30 -9.70
C PHE A 27 8.81 -17.98 -8.24
N LEU A 28 9.63 -16.98 -8.00
CA LEU A 28 9.79 -16.35 -6.70
C LEU A 28 9.10 -14.99 -6.75
N LEU A 29 8.19 -14.74 -5.80
CA LEU A 29 7.55 -13.45 -5.59
C LEU A 29 8.22 -12.74 -4.40
N PRO A 30 9.17 -11.81 -4.63
CA PRO A 30 9.71 -10.98 -3.57
C PRO A 30 8.66 -9.95 -3.16
N ALA A 31 8.30 -9.90 -1.89
CA ALA A 31 7.24 -9.03 -1.41
C ALA A 31 7.43 -8.65 0.08
N PRO A 32 6.69 -7.65 0.57
CA PRO A 32 6.63 -7.36 2.01
C PRO A 32 5.83 -8.45 2.76
N ASP A 33 5.93 -8.42 4.08
CA ASP A 33 5.18 -9.32 4.97
C ASP A 33 3.66 -9.08 4.97
N ASN A 34 3.23 -7.88 4.55
CA ASN A 34 1.83 -7.47 4.45
C ASN A 34 1.33 -7.39 2.99
N LEU A 35 1.76 -8.35 2.15
CA LEU A 35 1.30 -8.42 0.77
C LEU A 35 -0.23 -8.53 0.69
N ASN A 36 -0.85 -7.76 -0.20
CA ASN A 36 -2.27 -7.89 -0.52
C ASN A 36 -2.57 -9.25 -1.17
N ASP A 37 -3.69 -9.86 -0.80
CA ASP A 37 -4.13 -11.17 -1.29
C ASP A 37 -4.44 -11.20 -2.80
N ASP A 38 -4.64 -10.07 -3.44
CA ASP A 38 -4.95 -9.98 -4.88
C ASP A 38 -3.85 -10.62 -5.75
N VAL A 39 -2.57 -10.43 -5.39
CA VAL A 39 -1.44 -10.99 -6.15
C VAL A 39 -1.32 -12.50 -5.98
N PRO A 40 -1.33 -13.07 -4.76
CA PRO A 40 -1.43 -14.51 -4.54
C PRO A 40 -2.59 -15.15 -5.29
N GLN A 41 -3.81 -14.62 -5.13
CA GLN A 41 -5.00 -15.14 -5.80
C GLN A 41 -4.88 -15.13 -7.33
N PHE A 42 -4.27 -14.09 -7.89
CA PHE A 42 -4.01 -14.02 -9.32
C PHE A 42 -3.03 -15.11 -9.79
N LEU A 43 -1.93 -15.34 -9.06
CA LEU A 43 -0.94 -16.38 -9.40
C LEU A 43 -1.52 -17.79 -9.27
N ASP A 44 -2.30 -18.01 -8.23
CA ASP A 44 -3.01 -19.28 -8.00
C ASP A 44 -4.07 -19.54 -9.09
N GLY A 45 -4.79 -18.51 -9.52
CA GLY A 45 -5.74 -18.57 -10.63
C GLY A 45 -5.09 -18.98 -11.95
N LEU A 46 -3.83 -18.61 -12.17
CA LEU A 46 -3.03 -19.05 -13.31
C LEU A 46 -2.39 -20.43 -13.12
N LYS A 47 -2.55 -21.06 -11.95
CA LYS A 47 -1.97 -22.36 -11.58
C LYS A 47 -0.45 -22.39 -11.76
N LEU A 48 0.24 -21.34 -11.30
CA LEU A 48 1.69 -21.23 -11.37
C LEU A 48 2.35 -21.94 -10.18
N ASN A 49 3.55 -22.44 -10.40
CA ASN A 49 4.41 -22.92 -9.33
C ASN A 49 5.20 -21.73 -8.76
N TRP A 50 4.71 -21.12 -7.69
CA TRP A 50 5.32 -19.92 -7.12
C TRP A 50 5.56 -20.05 -5.61
N THR A 51 6.50 -19.25 -5.11
CA THR A 51 6.85 -19.17 -3.69
C THR A 51 6.97 -17.70 -3.28
N LEU A 52 6.37 -17.35 -2.14
CA LEU A 52 6.54 -16.04 -1.53
C LEU A 52 7.92 -15.95 -0.85
N GLY A 53 8.69 -14.94 -1.23
CA GLY A 53 9.90 -14.52 -0.50
C GLY A 53 9.64 -13.22 0.24
N VAL A 54 9.51 -13.27 1.57
CA VAL A 54 9.38 -12.04 2.37
C VAL A 54 10.75 -11.37 2.48
N PHE A 55 10.93 -10.26 1.77
CA PHE A 55 12.22 -9.56 1.67
C PHE A 55 12.33 -8.36 2.61
N TYR A 56 11.20 -7.79 3.03
CA TYR A 56 11.18 -6.65 3.95
C TYR A 56 9.87 -6.62 4.75
N LYS A 57 9.92 -5.91 5.87
CA LYS A 57 8.75 -5.68 6.72
C LYS A 57 8.43 -4.20 6.78
N THR A 58 7.15 -3.88 6.70
CA THR A 58 6.68 -2.52 6.94
C THR A 58 6.50 -2.33 8.44
N VAL A 59 7.28 -1.44 9.04
CA VAL A 59 7.19 -1.10 10.45
C VAL A 59 6.70 0.34 10.62
N MET A 60 5.88 0.56 11.63
CA MET A 60 5.45 1.89 12.03
C MET A 60 6.57 2.53 12.86
N SER A 61 7.05 3.71 12.43
CA SER A 61 8.04 4.47 13.17
C SER A 61 7.46 4.98 14.49
N ASP A 62 8.32 5.15 15.48
CA ASP A 62 8.02 5.93 16.67
C ASP A 62 8.00 7.41 16.27
N LEU A 63 6.91 8.09 16.61
CA LEU A 63 6.69 9.51 16.31
C LEU A 63 6.46 10.31 17.61
N SER A 64 6.92 9.79 18.75
CA SER A 64 6.71 10.42 20.06
C SER A 64 7.28 11.84 20.17
N ASP A 65 8.32 12.13 19.40
CA ASP A 65 8.92 13.47 19.26
C ASP A 65 7.99 14.51 18.62
N LEU A 66 6.93 14.07 17.93
CA LEU A 66 5.94 14.95 17.28
C LEU A 66 4.70 15.19 18.15
N LYS A 67 4.66 14.70 19.39
CA LYS A 67 3.48 14.76 20.26
C LYS A 67 2.95 16.17 20.49
N ASP A 68 3.85 17.14 20.62
CA ASP A 68 3.51 18.53 20.93
C ASP A 68 3.56 19.44 19.69
N VAL A 69 3.64 18.83 18.48
CA VAL A 69 3.67 19.56 17.23
C VAL A 69 2.26 19.59 16.62
N TYR A 70 1.76 20.79 16.35
CA TYR A 70 0.50 21.00 15.65
C TYR A 70 0.76 21.13 14.14
N TYR A 71 -0.05 20.42 13.35
CA TYR A 71 -0.03 20.53 11.89
C TYR A 71 -1.40 20.94 11.36
N ASP A 72 -1.43 21.90 10.44
CA ASP A 72 -2.66 22.35 9.78
C ASP A 72 -3.25 21.27 8.86
N ILE A 73 -2.39 20.47 8.23
CA ILE A 73 -2.77 19.40 7.31
C ILE A 73 -1.95 18.15 7.58
N LEU A 74 -2.64 17.00 7.71
CA LEU A 74 -2.03 15.68 7.69
C LEU A 74 -2.41 14.95 6.40
N ALA A 75 -1.40 14.53 5.62
CA ALA A 75 -1.60 13.84 4.35
C ALA A 75 -1.24 12.36 4.46
N PHE A 76 -2.19 11.48 4.11
CA PHE A 76 -2.05 10.03 4.17
C PHE A 76 -2.14 9.40 2.79
N PHE A 77 -1.10 8.66 2.43
CA PHE A 77 -0.99 7.96 1.14
C PHE A 77 -1.37 6.48 1.22
N SER A 78 -1.56 5.95 2.44
CA SER A 78 -1.91 4.55 2.67
C SER A 78 -2.66 4.37 3.99
N PRO A 79 -3.47 3.30 4.14
CA PRO A 79 -4.13 2.97 5.41
C PRO A 79 -3.16 2.81 6.59
N ILE A 80 -1.96 2.27 6.34
CA ILE A 80 -0.93 2.07 7.37
C ILE A 80 -0.46 3.38 8.00
N GLY A 81 -0.45 4.48 7.24
CA GLY A 81 -0.14 5.81 7.78
C GLY A 81 -1.16 6.25 8.83
N ILE A 82 -2.46 6.00 8.58
CA ILE A 82 -3.52 6.32 9.54
C ILE A 82 -3.42 5.41 10.77
N GLN A 83 -3.15 4.13 10.57
CA GLN A 83 -2.92 3.19 11.68
C GLN A 83 -1.73 3.61 12.53
N SER A 84 -0.65 4.10 11.90
CA SER A 84 0.52 4.64 12.58
C SER A 84 0.19 5.88 13.42
N LEU A 85 -0.66 6.78 12.92
CA LEU A 85 -1.14 7.93 13.69
C LEU A 85 -1.77 7.48 15.01
N PHE A 86 -2.75 6.59 14.96
CA PHE A 86 -3.45 6.14 16.17
C PHE A 86 -2.63 5.21 17.05
N LYS A 87 -1.61 4.54 16.50
CA LYS A 87 -0.66 3.78 17.31
C LYS A 87 0.24 4.68 18.15
N ASN A 88 0.73 5.77 17.55
CA ASN A 88 1.61 6.73 18.21
C ASN A 88 0.83 7.72 19.10
N PHE A 89 -0.39 8.07 18.68
CA PHE A 89 -1.24 9.05 19.35
C PHE A 89 -2.66 8.48 19.55
N PRO A 90 -2.86 7.57 20.52
CA PRO A 90 -4.17 6.92 20.74
C PRO A 90 -5.31 7.89 21.00
N ASP A 91 -4.99 9.02 21.65
CA ASP A 91 -5.95 10.07 22.02
C ASP A 91 -6.03 11.20 20.98
N PHE A 92 -5.52 10.97 19.75
CA PHE A 92 -5.53 11.98 18.71
C PHE A 92 -6.94 12.51 18.43
N LYS A 93 -7.08 13.83 18.49
CA LYS A 93 -8.29 14.56 18.12
C LYS A 93 -7.97 15.46 16.94
N GLN A 94 -8.73 15.30 15.88
CA GLN A 94 -8.50 16.06 14.65
C GLN A 94 -8.66 17.57 14.83
N ASN A 95 -9.66 18.02 15.62
CA ASN A 95 -9.99 19.45 15.80
C ASN A 95 -10.02 20.19 14.44
N ASP A 96 -9.19 21.23 14.29
CA ASP A 96 -9.09 22.05 13.07
C ASP A 96 -8.09 21.51 12.05
N THR A 97 -7.31 20.47 12.38
CA THR A 97 -6.39 19.81 11.44
C THR A 97 -7.16 19.25 10.26
N ARG A 98 -6.76 19.56 9.05
CA ARG A 98 -7.34 18.99 7.83
C ARG A 98 -6.70 17.66 7.50
N ILE A 99 -7.51 16.69 7.09
CA ILE A 99 -7.03 15.37 6.68
C ILE A 99 -7.13 15.25 5.16
N ALA A 100 -5.97 15.05 4.54
CA ALA A 100 -5.85 14.76 3.12
C ALA A 100 -5.56 13.27 2.92
N VAL A 101 -6.32 12.59 2.05
CA VAL A 101 -6.14 11.15 1.79
C VAL A 101 -6.06 10.86 0.29
N PHE A 102 -5.19 9.91 -0.05
CA PHE A 102 -4.98 9.42 -1.40
C PHE A 102 -5.51 7.99 -1.54
N GLY A 103 -6.39 7.78 -2.52
CA GLY A 103 -7.00 6.48 -2.82
C GLY A 103 -8.17 6.10 -1.92
N ALA A 104 -9.05 5.25 -2.46
CA ALA A 104 -10.30 4.86 -1.80
C ALA A 104 -10.09 4.05 -0.52
N THR A 105 -9.06 3.19 -0.47
CA THR A 105 -8.73 2.37 0.70
C THR A 105 -8.27 3.22 1.87
N THR A 106 -7.44 4.24 1.62
CA THR A 106 -6.98 5.19 2.64
C THR A 106 -8.14 6.03 3.16
N LYS A 107 -9.03 6.47 2.26
CA LYS A 107 -10.26 7.19 2.65
C LYS A 107 -11.14 6.35 3.57
N LYS A 108 -11.34 5.07 3.21
CA LYS A 108 -12.14 4.15 4.02
C LYS A 108 -11.55 4.00 5.43
N GLU A 109 -10.25 3.73 5.55
CA GLU A 109 -9.57 3.62 6.85
C GLU A 109 -9.73 4.89 7.70
N ALA A 110 -9.61 6.08 7.08
CA ALA A 110 -9.79 7.35 7.78
C ALA A 110 -11.21 7.47 8.39
N ILE A 111 -12.23 7.16 7.59
CA ILE A 111 -13.63 7.21 8.03
C ILE A 111 -13.91 6.17 9.11
N ASP A 112 -13.43 4.94 8.94
CA ASP A 112 -13.59 3.85 9.92
C ASP A 112 -12.95 4.19 11.28
N ARG A 113 -11.92 5.06 11.28
CA ARG A 113 -11.27 5.60 12.50
C ARG A 113 -11.90 6.90 13.02
N GLY A 114 -13.00 7.37 12.41
CA GLY A 114 -13.70 8.57 12.84
C GLY A 114 -13.07 9.89 12.40
N LEU A 115 -12.13 9.87 11.45
CA LEU A 115 -11.56 11.09 10.90
C LEU A 115 -12.48 11.72 9.85
N ARG A 116 -12.58 13.07 9.89
CA ARG A 116 -13.18 13.84 8.83
C ARG A 116 -12.19 13.97 7.68
N VAL A 117 -12.56 13.53 6.48
CA VAL A 117 -11.72 13.69 5.29
C VAL A 117 -12.05 15.01 4.60
N ASP A 118 -11.11 15.95 4.65
CA ASP A 118 -11.28 17.30 4.10
C ASP A 118 -10.82 17.39 2.64
N ILE A 119 -9.78 16.61 2.28
CA ILE A 119 -9.20 16.59 0.93
C ILE A 119 -9.10 15.14 0.47
N PHE A 120 -9.65 14.85 -0.71
CA PHE A 120 -9.63 13.50 -1.27
C PHE A 120 -9.11 13.49 -2.70
N ALA A 121 -8.02 12.75 -2.95
CA ALA A 121 -7.54 12.43 -4.28
C ALA A 121 -7.88 10.97 -4.61
N PRO A 122 -8.75 10.70 -5.61
CA PRO A 122 -9.24 9.35 -5.88
C PRO A 122 -8.18 8.41 -6.47
N ALA A 123 -7.16 8.98 -7.11
CA ALA A 123 -6.02 8.23 -7.65
C ALA A 123 -4.71 8.86 -7.16
N PRO A 124 -3.65 8.04 -6.93
CA PRO A 124 -2.34 8.55 -6.50
C PRO A 124 -1.55 9.16 -7.68
N ALA A 125 -2.22 9.83 -8.61
CA ALA A 125 -1.57 10.56 -9.68
C ALA A 125 -1.18 11.94 -9.14
N ILE A 126 0.12 12.15 -8.95
CA ILE A 126 0.68 13.49 -8.82
C ILE A 126 0.60 14.08 -10.23
N ALA A 127 -0.21 15.11 -10.43
CA ALA A 127 -0.19 15.87 -11.67
C ALA A 127 1.24 16.42 -11.88
N ALA A 128 1.84 16.06 -13.01
CA ALA A 128 3.12 16.60 -13.42
C ALA A 128 2.95 18.07 -13.83
#